data_237ef63a42c5976dee125493723b56ea
#
_entry.id   237ef63a42c5976dee125493723b56ea
#
_cell.length_a   1.000
_cell.length_b   1.000
_cell.length_c   1.000
_cell.angle_alpha   90.00
_cell.angle_beta   90.00
_cell.angle_gamma   90.00
#
_symmetry.space_group_name_H-M   'P 1'
#
loop_
_entity.id
_entity.type
_entity.pdbx_description
1 polymer ?
#
loop_
_entity_poly.entity_id
_entity_poly.type
_entity_poly.pdbx_seq_one_letter_code
_entity_poly.pdbx_strand_id
1 'polypeptide(L)' 'SFDEASALEAVRRCRKPMLFIHGGNDTFVPTAMVYPLYTAKPGIKALWIAPHSAHAMSYIDHPEEYERRVRQFLDRYAW' A
#
# COMPACT_ATOMS: atom_id res chain seq x y z
N SER A 1 0.42 -6.47 -17.16
CA SER A 1 -0.88 -6.09 -16.62
C SER A 1 -1.00 -6.54 -15.17
N PHE A 2 -1.87 -5.89 -14.44
CA PHE A 2 -2.07 -6.21 -13.03
C PHE A 2 -2.97 -7.44 -12.89
N ASP A 3 -2.49 -8.46 -12.15
CA ASP A 3 -3.26 -9.66 -11.88
C ASP A 3 -3.84 -9.56 -10.47
N GLU A 4 -5.08 -9.12 -10.39
CA GLU A 4 -5.75 -8.91 -9.11
C GLU A 4 -5.95 -10.21 -8.34
N ALA A 5 -6.27 -11.30 -9.02
CA ALA A 5 -6.50 -12.58 -8.35
C ALA A 5 -5.24 -13.10 -7.67
N SER A 6 -4.09 -13.01 -8.34
CA SER A 6 -2.81 -13.41 -7.76
C SER A 6 -2.41 -12.50 -6.61
N ALA A 7 -2.66 -11.19 -6.73
CA ALA A 7 -2.36 -10.24 -5.66
C ALA A 7 -3.21 -10.52 -4.43
N LEU A 8 -4.51 -10.80 -4.61
CA LEU A 8 -5.40 -11.14 -3.51
C LEU A 8 -4.93 -12.41 -2.78
N GLU A 9 -4.52 -13.42 -3.55
CA GLU A 9 -4.05 -14.66 -2.96
C GLU A 9 -2.78 -14.43 -2.14
N ALA A 10 -1.82 -13.67 -2.68
CA ALA A 10 -0.58 -13.36 -1.99
C ALA A 10 -0.83 -12.62 -0.68
N VAL A 11 -1.75 -11.65 -0.72
CA VAL A 11 -2.09 -10.85 0.46
C VAL A 11 -2.75 -11.71 1.53
N ARG A 12 -3.66 -12.61 1.12
CA ARG A 12 -4.33 -13.51 2.07
C ARG A 12 -3.35 -14.43 2.78
N ARG A 13 -2.27 -14.81 2.11
CA ARG A 13 -1.26 -15.73 2.67
C ARG A 13 -0.22 -15.03 3.51
N CYS A 14 -0.09 -13.72 3.39
CA CYS A 14 0.94 -12.98 4.09
C CYS A 14 0.59 -12.86 5.58
N ARG A 15 1.46 -13.38 6.43
CA ARG A 15 1.28 -13.35 7.88
C ARG A 15 2.03 -12.20 8.55
N LYS A 16 2.86 -11.49 7.78
CA LYS A 16 3.63 -10.37 8.30
C LYS A 16 2.84 -9.08 8.20
N PRO A 17 3.15 -8.09 9.06
CA PRO A 17 2.52 -6.78 8.93
C PRO A 17 2.74 -6.19 7.54
N MET A 18 1.74 -5.51 7.01
CA MET A 18 1.83 -4.88 5.69
C MET A 18 1.38 -3.42 5.75
N LEU A 19 2.15 -2.57 5.11
CA LEU A 19 1.77 -1.18 4.85
C LEU A 19 1.49 -1.06 3.36
N PHE A 20 0.25 -0.68 3.03
CA PHE A 20 -0.17 -0.45 1.66
C PHE A 20 -0.05 1.03 1.36
N ILE A 21 0.62 1.36 0.26
CA ILE A 21 0.76 2.75 -0.19
C ILE A 21 0.31 2.80 -1.65
N HIS A 22 -0.63 3.69 -1.95
CA HIS A 22 -1.17 3.81 -3.30
C HIS A 22 -1.41 5.27 -3.63
N GLY A 23 -1.12 5.65 -4.87
CA GLY A 23 -1.38 7.02 -5.31
C GLY A 23 -2.86 7.30 -5.46
N GLY A 24 -3.31 8.44 -4.97
CA GLY A 24 -4.72 8.82 -5.03
C GLY A 24 -5.20 9.18 -6.44
N ASN A 25 -4.28 9.31 -7.39
CA ASN A 25 -4.60 9.61 -8.77
C ASN A 25 -3.90 8.64 -9.72
N ASP A 26 -3.80 7.37 -9.31
CA ASP A 26 -3.19 6.32 -10.12
C ASP A 26 -4.20 5.84 -11.16
N THR A 27 -3.89 6.07 -12.44
CA THR A 27 -4.76 5.65 -13.54
C THR A 27 -4.24 4.38 -14.22
N PHE A 28 -3.04 3.94 -13.86
CA PHE A 28 -2.48 2.70 -14.38
C PHE A 28 -2.98 1.49 -13.59
N VAL A 29 -2.84 1.56 -12.26
CA VAL A 29 -3.50 0.62 -11.34
C VAL A 29 -4.46 1.48 -10.52
N PRO A 30 -5.75 1.50 -10.88
CA PRO A 30 -6.71 2.42 -10.24
C PRO A 30 -6.68 2.34 -8.73
N THR A 31 -6.74 3.49 -8.08
CA THR A 31 -6.66 3.58 -6.62
C THR A 31 -7.67 2.67 -5.92
N ALA A 32 -8.86 2.53 -6.50
CA ALA A 32 -9.91 1.69 -5.91
C ALA A 32 -9.48 0.23 -5.74
N MET A 33 -8.49 -0.23 -6.50
CA MET A 33 -8.05 -1.62 -6.43
C MET A 33 -7.24 -1.95 -5.18
N VAL A 34 -6.77 -0.94 -4.44
CA VAL A 34 -6.04 -1.21 -3.20
C VAL A 34 -6.97 -1.68 -2.08
N TYR A 35 -8.22 -1.25 -2.09
CA TYR A 35 -9.14 -1.55 -1.00
C TYR A 35 -9.46 -3.04 -0.87
N PRO A 36 -9.76 -3.78 -1.95
CA PRO A 36 -9.94 -5.22 -1.83
C PRO A 36 -8.70 -5.94 -1.28
N LEU A 37 -7.50 -5.48 -1.67
CA LEU A 37 -6.25 -6.04 -1.18
C LEU A 37 -6.10 -5.78 0.32
N TYR A 38 -6.33 -4.55 0.73
CA TYR A 38 -6.26 -4.19 2.14
C TYR A 38 -7.26 -4.99 2.96
N THR A 39 -8.48 -5.13 2.47
CA THR A 39 -9.52 -5.88 3.16
C THR A 39 -9.13 -7.36 3.29
N ALA A 40 -8.52 -7.93 2.26
CA ALA A 40 -8.15 -9.35 2.24
C ALA A 40 -6.98 -9.67 3.16
N LYS A 41 -6.13 -8.70 3.49
CA LYS A 41 -4.96 -8.92 4.32
C LYS A 41 -5.35 -9.23 5.75
N PRO A 42 -4.96 -10.38 6.29
CA PRO A 42 -5.18 -10.69 7.71
C PRO A 42 -4.11 -10.04 8.59
N GLY A 43 -4.43 -9.85 9.86
CA GLY A 43 -3.46 -9.36 10.85
C GLY A 43 -3.19 -7.87 10.74
N ILE A 44 -1.98 -7.49 11.14
CA ILE A 44 -1.58 -6.09 11.23
C ILE A 44 -1.40 -5.49 9.84
N LYS A 45 -2.07 -4.37 9.61
CA LYS A 45 -2.02 -3.69 8.32
C LYS A 45 -2.28 -2.20 8.49
N ALA A 46 -1.82 -1.43 7.54
CA ALA A 46 -2.09 0.00 7.46
C ALA A 46 -2.19 0.40 6.00
N LEU A 47 -2.86 1.51 5.73
CA LEU A 47 -3.09 1.99 4.37
C LEU A 47 -2.85 3.50 4.33
N TRP A 48 -2.10 3.93 3.33
CA TRP A 48 -1.94 5.35 3.03
C TRP A 48 -2.21 5.59 1.55
N ILE A 49 -3.18 6.44 1.28
CA ILE A 49 -3.44 6.92 -0.08
C ILE A 49 -2.71 8.24 -0.23
N ALA A 50 -1.66 8.25 -1.04
CA ALA A 50 -0.84 9.44 -1.25
C ALA A 50 -1.63 10.45 -2.09
N PRO A 51 -1.99 11.64 -1.55
CA PRO A 51 -2.88 12.56 -2.24
C PRO A 51 -2.36 12.95 -3.62
N HIS A 52 -3.22 12.84 -4.62
CA HIS A 52 -2.99 13.27 -6.00
C HIS A 52 -1.83 12.60 -6.72
N SER A 53 -1.18 11.60 -6.13
CA SER A 53 -0.02 10.95 -6.77
C SER A 53 -0.46 9.98 -7.85
N ALA A 54 0.24 10.03 -8.99
CA ALA A 54 0.08 9.07 -10.07
C ALA A 54 0.79 7.76 -9.72
N HIS A 55 0.78 6.82 -10.65
CA HIS A 55 1.37 5.50 -10.43
C HIS A 55 2.84 5.60 -10.04
N ALA A 56 3.20 4.94 -8.93
CA ALA A 56 4.56 4.85 -8.41
C ALA A 56 5.19 6.21 -8.06
N MET A 57 4.38 7.26 -7.93
CA MET A 57 4.90 8.62 -7.68
C MET A 57 4.78 9.07 -6.24
N SER A 58 4.27 8.22 -5.35
CA SER A 58 4.00 8.61 -3.95
C SER A 58 5.24 9.13 -3.24
N TYR A 59 6.38 8.50 -3.43
CA TYR A 59 7.62 8.93 -2.80
C TYR A 59 8.12 10.25 -3.40
N ILE A 60 8.08 10.36 -4.74
CA ILE A 60 8.58 11.55 -5.41
C ILE A 60 7.73 12.77 -5.06
N ASP A 61 6.41 12.61 -5.02
CA ASP A 61 5.49 13.71 -4.74
C ASP A 61 5.47 14.08 -3.25
N HIS A 62 5.65 13.11 -2.36
CA HIS A 62 5.52 13.30 -0.91
C HIS A 62 6.66 12.61 -0.17
N PRO A 63 7.92 13.03 -0.40
CA PRO A 63 9.05 12.28 0.16
C PRO A 63 9.09 12.25 1.69
N GLU A 64 8.77 13.37 2.34
CA GLU A 64 8.82 13.44 3.80
C GLU A 64 7.70 12.62 4.44
N GLU A 65 6.49 12.74 3.90
CA GLU A 65 5.35 11.98 4.42
C GLU A 65 5.53 10.48 4.17
N TYR A 66 6.02 10.12 2.98
CA TYR A 66 6.29 8.73 2.64
C TYR A 66 7.30 8.13 3.63
N GLU A 67 8.42 8.81 3.83
CA GLU A 67 9.46 8.33 4.74
C GLU A 67 8.94 8.22 6.16
N ARG A 68 8.18 9.21 6.62
CA ARG A 68 7.63 9.21 7.97
C ARG A 68 6.70 8.01 8.18
N ARG A 69 5.82 7.75 7.23
CA ARG A 69 4.87 6.65 7.36
C ARG A 69 5.55 5.29 7.32
N VAL A 70 6.50 5.12 6.40
CA VAL A 70 7.26 3.87 6.32
C VAL A 70 8.07 3.66 7.60
N ARG A 71 8.76 4.70 8.07
CA ARG A 71 9.58 4.61 9.28
C ARG A 71 8.74 4.29 10.50
N GLN A 72 7.60 4.94 10.67
CA GLN A 72 6.70 4.66 11.79
C GLN A 72 6.23 3.20 11.77
N PHE A 73 5.88 2.71 10.60
CA PHE A 73 5.40 1.33 10.47
C PHE A 73 6.51 0.33 10.80
N LEU A 74 7.70 0.55 10.26
CA LEU A 74 8.84 -0.32 10.52
C LEU A 74 9.26 -0.30 11.98
N ASP A 75 9.31 0.89 12.60
CA ASP A 75 9.67 1.02 14.00
C ASP A 75 8.72 0.25 14.91
N ARG A 76 7.45 0.19 14.53
CA ARG A 76 6.44 -0.47 15.35
C ARG A 76 6.37 -1.98 15.12
N TYR A 77 6.57 -2.44 13.88
CA TYR A 77 6.27 -3.82 13.52
C TYR A 77 7.41 -4.62 12.93
N ALA A 78 8.52 -4.00 12.54
CA ALA A 78 9.65 -4.71 11.95
C ALA A 78 10.79 -4.77 12.97
N TRP A 79 11.15 -5.98 13.37
CA TRP A 79 12.27 -6.24 14.30
C TRP A 79 12.84 -7.61 14.10
#